data_5901f5245d8f9d8f49fd462db28d3186
#
_entry.id   5901f5245d8f9d8f49fd462db28d3186
#
_cell.length_a   1.000
_cell.length_b   1.000
_cell.length_c   1.000
_cell.angle_alpha   90.00
_cell.angle_beta   90.00
_cell.angle_gamma   90.00
#
_symmetry.space_group_name_H-M   'P 1'
#
loop_
_entity.id
_entity.type
_entity.pdbx_description
1 polymer ?
#
loop_
_entity_poly.entity_id
_entity_poly.type
_entity_poly.pdbx_seq_one_letter_code
_entity_poly.pdbx_strand_id
1 'polypeptide(L)'
;KENDKRRPFVITRACYAGTQKYSTVWTGDNQSLWAHLRMAVPQLCNLGMSGIAFAGTDVGGFGADCTPELMCRWVQVGAFSPLFRNHSSVGSTYQEPWQFDEKTLRIYRKFVELRYQLLPYLYDLFHECELTGLPVMRPLVLHYENDPETWNLNGEFLVGENLLVAPVLEQGETKKIVYLPEGTWYDYETKKPYQGKQYYMVDAPLDTCPMFVKEGGMIPTYELAQYVGEKPYDTLKMRIYPGDGTYLHYQDNGEDFAYRDGAYNEYMFTHKGNEKEASVQMNKEGYTKYKNILFE
;
A
#
# COMPACT_ATOMS: atom_id res chain seq x y z
N LYS A 1 14.48 -16.51 -24.70
CA LYS A 1 14.40 -16.53 -23.23
C LYS A 1 13.32 -17.51 -22.77
N GLU A 2 13.10 -18.57 -23.53
CA GLU A 2 12.11 -19.61 -23.28
C GLU A 2 12.42 -20.49 -22.05
N ASN A 3 13.58 -20.32 -21.41
CA ASN A 3 14.02 -21.14 -20.27
C ASN A 3 14.06 -20.41 -18.92
N ASP A 4 13.70 -19.15 -18.84
CA ASP A 4 13.63 -18.48 -17.55
C ASP A 4 12.24 -18.68 -16.95
N LYS A 5 12.15 -19.50 -15.92
CA LYS A 5 10.89 -19.82 -15.21
C LYS A 5 10.43 -18.68 -14.28
N ARG A 6 11.27 -17.67 -14.07
CA ARG A 6 10.94 -16.54 -13.20
C ARG A 6 9.92 -15.62 -13.82
N ARG A 7 9.10 -15.02 -12.98
CA ARG A 7 8.14 -13.98 -13.39
C ARG A 7 8.90 -12.77 -13.92
N PRO A 8 8.57 -12.25 -15.13
CA PRO A 8 9.21 -11.06 -15.66
C PRO A 8 8.72 -9.82 -14.90
N PHE A 9 9.62 -8.84 -14.73
CA PHE A 9 9.25 -7.50 -14.34
C PHE A 9 9.55 -6.55 -15.50
N VAL A 10 8.51 -5.92 -16.02
CA VAL A 10 8.60 -4.95 -17.12
C VAL A 10 7.93 -3.66 -16.67
N ILE A 11 8.56 -2.54 -16.95
CA ILE A 11 8.01 -1.20 -16.72
C ILE A 11 7.97 -0.44 -18.04
N THR A 12 6.86 0.22 -18.32
CA THR A 12 6.70 1.06 -19.51
C THR A 12 6.05 2.39 -19.18
N ARG A 13 6.43 3.45 -19.91
CA ARG A 13 5.82 4.77 -19.80
C ARG A 13 4.54 4.88 -20.64
N ALA A 14 4.59 4.37 -21.86
CA ALA A 14 3.45 4.40 -22.77
C ALA A 14 2.52 3.21 -22.49
N CYS A 15 1.27 3.47 -22.23
CA CYS A 15 0.30 2.43 -21.95
C CYS A 15 -1.08 2.76 -22.53
N TYR A 16 -1.85 1.71 -22.76
CA TYR A 16 -3.28 1.73 -23.12
C TYR A 16 -3.93 0.44 -22.61
N ALA A 17 -5.23 0.29 -22.79
CA ALA A 17 -5.97 -0.91 -22.36
C ALA A 17 -5.31 -2.20 -22.92
N GLY A 18 -4.96 -3.13 -22.05
CA GLY A 18 -4.24 -4.36 -22.36
C GLY A 18 -2.77 -4.37 -21.91
N THR A 19 -2.15 -3.22 -21.66
CA THR A 19 -0.77 -3.11 -21.19
C THR A 19 -0.59 -3.79 -19.82
N GLN A 20 -1.59 -3.75 -18.96
CA GLN A 20 -1.57 -4.37 -17.62
C GLN A 20 -1.26 -5.87 -17.62
N LYS A 21 -1.45 -6.57 -18.74
CA LYS A 21 -1.10 -7.98 -18.89
C LYS A 21 0.41 -8.23 -18.92
N TYR A 22 1.21 -7.22 -19.25
CA TYR A 22 2.62 -7.39 -19.59
C TYR A 22 3.54 -6.51 -18.77
N SER A 23 3.03 -5.41 -18.22
CA SER A 23 3.89 -4.36 -17.69
C SER A 23 3.22 -3.59 -16.57
N THR A 24 4.03 -3.16 -15.61
CA THR A 24 3.71 -2.03 -14.73
C THR A 24 3.96 -0.72 -15.45
N VAL A 25 3.36 0.36 -14.97
CA VAL A 25 3.53 1.70 -15.54
C VAL A 25 3.89 2.72 -14.46
N TRP A 26 4.43 3.86 -14.88
CA TRP A 26 4.52 5.03 -13.99
C TRP A 26 3.92 6.25 -14.69
N THR A 27 3.67 7.28 -13.91
CA THR A 27 2.96 8.48 -14.36
C THR A 27 3.80 9.44 -15.22
N GLY A 28 4.99 9.01 -15.61
CA GLY A 28 5.93 9.81 -16.44
C GLY A 28 6.71 10.82 -15.61
N ASP A 29 7.09 11.93 -16.23
CA ASP A 29 8.05 12.87 -15.71
C ASP A 29 7.39 13.91 -14.76
N ASN A 30 6.95 13.46 -13.61
CA ASN A 30 6.45 14.36 -12.55
C ASN A 30 7.56 15.32 -12.13
N GLN A 31 7.19 16.56 -11.82
CA GLN A 31 8.14 17.52 -11.26
C GLN A 31 8.13 17.44 -9.72
N SER A 32 9.24 17.84 -9.10
CA SER A 32 9.37 17.97 -7.64
C SER A 32 8.55 19.16 -7.13
N LEU A 33 7.22 19.05 -7.23
CA LEU A 33 6.24 20.09 -6.91
C LEU A 33 5.11 19.51 -6.06
N TRP A 34 4.63 20.29 -5.10
CA TRP A 34 3.48 19.91 -4.27
C TRP A 34 2.22 19.63 -5.08
N ALA A 35 1.99 20.38 -6.17
CA ALA A 35 0.87 20.14 -7.07
C ALA A 35 0.93 18.75 -7.72
N HIS A 36 2.14 18.26 -8.05
CA HIS A 36 2.33 16.92 -8.61
C HIS A 36 2.19 15.81 -7.57
N LEU A 37 2.63 16.03 -6.33
CA LEU A 37 2.34 15.13 -5.23
C LEU A 37 0.83 15.01 -4.98
N ARG A 38 0.12 16.15 -4.98
CA ARG A 38 -1.35 16.19 -4.81
C ARG A 38 -2.06 15.43 -5.94
N MET A 39 -1.62 15.60 -7.17
CA MET A 39 -2.16 14.92 -8.35
C MET A 39 -1.88 13.41 -8.33
N ALA A 40 -0.82 12.96 -7.70
CA ALA A 40 -0.41 11.55 -7.68
C ALA A 40 -1.52 10.64 -7.13
N VAL A 41 -2.21 11.04 -6.08
CA VAL A 41 -3.27 10.24 -5.44
C VAL A 41 -4.43 9.96 -6.41
N PRO A 42 -5.15 10.98 -6.94
CA PRO A 42 -6.26 10.71 -7.87
C PRO A 42 -5.78 10.08 -9.18
N GLN A 43 -4.58 10.39 -9.66
CA GLN A 43 -4.03 9.81 -10.89
C GLN A 43 -3.81 8.31 -10.74
N LEU A 44 -3.22 7.84 -9.65
CA LEU A 44 -3.00 6.41 -9.38
C LEU A 44 -4.32 5.67 -9.13
N CYS A 45 -5.25 6.27 -8.39
CA CYS A 45 -6.59 5.72 -8.20
C CYS A 45 -7.32 5.55 -9.55
N ASN A 46 -7.28 6.56 -10.43
CA ASN A 46 -7.92 6.51 -11.74
C ASN A 46 -7.26 5.50 -12.69
N LEU A 47 -5.93 5.34 -12.65
CA LEU A 47 -5.24 4.28 -13.37
C LEU A 47 -5.71 2.90 -12.91
N GLY A 48 -5.79 2.69 -11.59
CA GLY A 48 -6.33 1.45 -11.01
C GLY A 48 -7.76 1.17 -11.47
N MET A 49 -8.64 2.16 -11.39
CA MET A 49 -10.04 2.07 -11.86
C MET A 49 -10.16 1.82 -13.36
N SER A 50 -9.14 2.18 -14.13
CA SER A 50 -9.04 1.90 -15.57
C SER A 50 -8.39 0.55 -15.89
N GLY A 51 -8.18 -0.31 -14.88
CA GLY A 51 -7.57 -1.64 -15.02
C GLY A 51 -6.05 -1.66 -15.00
N ILE A 52 -5.37 -0.52 -14.77
CA ILE A 52 -3.91 -0.42 -14.67
C ILE A 52 -3.55 -0.30 -13.19
N ALA A 53 -3.70 -1.41 -12.45
CA ALA A 53 -3.55 -1.44 -11.00
C ALA A 53 -2.08 -1.37 -10.54
N PHE A 54 -1.13 -1.88 -11.35
CA PHE A 54 0.29 -1.82 -10.99
C PHE A 54 0.93 -0.54 -11.55
N ALA A 55 0.72 0.56 -10.83
CA ALA A 55 1.21 1.88 -11.20
C ALA A 55 1.85 2.60 -10.01
N GLY A 56 2.70 3.60 -10.31
CA GLY A 56 3.30 4.47 -9.31
C GLY A 56 3.79 5.78 -9.88
N THR A 57 4.31 6.65 -9.03
CA THR A 57 5.00 7.88 -9.42
C THR A 57 6.49 7.77 -9.08
N ASP A 58 7.30 8.64 -9.66
CA ASP A 58 8.67 8.83 -9.20
C ASP A 58 8.64 9.58 -7.86
N VAL A 59 9.02 8.92 -6.77
CA VAL A 59 9.00 9.49 -5.42
C VAL A 59 9.97 10.66 -5.34
N GLY A 60 9.46 11.80 -4.86
CA GLY A 60 10.20 13.05 -4.84
C GLY A 60 10.04 13.91 -6.09
N GLY A 61 9.51 13.33 -7.18
CA GLY A 61 9.45 13.92 -8.51
C GLY A 61 10.65 13.56 -9.38
N PHE A 62 10.45 13.45 -10.68
CA PHE A 62 11.50 13.13 -11.64
C PHE A 62 12.32 14.37 -12.03
N GLY A 63 11.65 15.47 -12.34
CA GLY A 63 12.29 16.73 -12.73
C GLY A 63 12.30 17.77 -11.62
N ALA A 64 13.15 18.77 -11.76
CA ALA A 64 13.44 19.80 -10.76
C ALA A 64 14.06 19.24 -9.46
N ASP A 65 14.34 20.11 -8.51
CA ASP A 65 15.04 19.80 -7.26
C ASP A 65 14.05 19.55 -6.13
N CYS A 66 14.10 18.34 -5.56
CA CYS A 66 13.23 17.97 -4.46
C CYS A 66 13.71 18.54 -3.13
N THR A 67 12.78 19.12 -2.35
CA THR A 67 13.08 19.55 -0.99
C THR A 67 12.96 18.41 0.02
N PRO A 68 13.64 18.48 1.18
CA PRO A 68 13.53 17.47 2.25
C PRO A 68 12.08 17.20 2.67
N GLU A 69 11.27 18.23 2.85
CA GLU A 69 9.88 18.09 3.25
C GLU A 69 9.05 17.39 2.17
N LEU A 70 9.20 17.80 0.91
CA LEU A 70 8.49 17.17 -0.21
C LEU A 70 8.86 15.69 -0.34
N MET A 71 10.15 15.34 -0.17
CA MET A 71 10.62 13.96 -0.16
C MET A 71 9.95 13.15 0.94
N CYS A 72 9.90 13.68 2.18
CA CYS A 72 9.23 13.01 3.29
C CYS A 72 7.74 12.77 3.01
N ARG A 73 7.03 13.74 2.43
CA ARG A 73 5.60 13.59 2.12
C ARG A 73 5.37 12.68 0.91
N TRP A 74 6.26 12.71 -0.07
CA TRP A 74 6.12 11.83 -1.24
C TRP A 74 6.40 10.37 -0.90
N VAL A 75 7.40 10.08 -0.06
CA VAL A 75 7.66 8.69 0.37
C VAL A 75 6.48 8.09 1.14
N GLN A 76 5.73 8.92 1.89
CA GLN A 76 4.50 8.51 2.57
C GLN A 76 3.42 8.03 1.60
N VAL A 77 3.26 8.68 0.46
CA VAL A 77 2.36 8.21 -0.61
C VAL A 77 2.96 7.01 -1.34
N GLY A 78 4.26 7.08 -1.66
CA GLY A 78 4.97 6.04 -2.39
C GLY A 78 4.94 4.68 -1.69
N ALA A 79 5.07 4.65 -0.38
CA ALA A 79 5.08 3.40 0.41
C ALA A 79 3.79 2.58 0.25
N PHE A 80 2.67 3.23 -0.09
CA PHE A 80 1.37 2.58 -0.33
C PHE A 80 1.02 2.45 -1.81
N SER A 81 1.80 3.07 -2.70
CA SER A 81 1.60 2.94 -4.14
C SER A 81 1.99 1.54 -4.62
N PRO A 82 1.27 0.94 -5.57
CA PRO A 82 1.61 -0.39 -6.11
C PRO A 82 3.06 -0.47 -6.61
N LEU A 83 3.50 0.47 -7.46
CA LEU A 83 4.90 0.66 -7.82
C LEU A 83 5.53 1.72 -6.91
N PHE A 84 6.58 1.34 -6.20
CA PHE A 84 7.32 2.22 -5.30
C PHE A 84 8.76 2.37 -5.78
N ARG A 85 9.10 3.56 -6.29
CA ARG A 85 10.42 3.86 -6.87
C ARG A 85 10.80 5.32 -6.62
N ASN A 86 12.02 5.57 -6.13
CA ASN A 86 12.66 6.87 -6.17
C ASN A 86 13.46 6.99 -7.46
N HIS A 87 13.20 8.01 -8.26
CA HIS A 87 13.86 8.20 -9.56
C HIS A 87 13.85 9.68 -9.94
N SER A 88 15.01 10.20 -10.38
CA SER A 88 15.17 11.60 -10.79
C SER A 88 15.94 11.73 -12.10
N SER A 89 15.80 12.87 -12.77
CA SER A 89 16.48 13.18 -14.02
C SER A 89 17.96 13.52 -13.79
N VAL A 90 18.75 13.29 -14.83
CA VAL A 90 20.15 13.80 -14.85
C VAL A 90 20.13 15.31 -14.76
N GLY A 91 20.95 15.85 -13.87
CA GLY A 91 21.09 17.30 -13.63
C GLY A 91 20.17 17.86 -12.54
N SER A 92 19.24 17.07 -11.97
CA SER A 92 18.54 17.39 -10.74
C SER A 92 19.45 17.15 -9.52
N THR A 93 19.11 17.73 -8.38
CA THR A 93 19.72 17.38 -7.09
C THR A 93 19.52 15.89 -6.82
N TYR A 94 20.56 15.22 -6.32
CA TYR A 94 20.48 13.82 -5.92
C TYR A 94 19.40 13.60 -4.88
N GLN A 95 18.56 12.57 -5.09
CA GLN A 95 17.35 12.29 -4.28
C GLN A 95 17.48 11.06 -3.38
N GLU A 96 18.64 10.42 -3.33
CA GLU A 96 18.86 9.37 -2.36
C GLU A 96 18.70 9.94 -0.95
N PRO A 97 17.99 9.27 -0.03
CA PRO A 97 17.58 9.86 1.24
C PRO A 97 18.74 10.33 2.13
N TRP A 98 19.93 9.77 1.95
CA TRP A 98 21.16 10.19 2.65
C TRP A 98 21.80 11.48 2.10
N GLN A 99 21.32 12.00 0.96
CA GLN A 99 21.77 13.29 0.40
C GLN A 99 21.08 14.49 1.07
N PHE A 100 19.99 14.24 1.76
CA PHE A 100 19.28 15.22 2.57
C PHE A 100 19.87 15.25 3.99
N ASP A 101 19.07 15.63 4.96
CA ASP A 101 19.44 15.61 6.37
C ASP A 101 19.09 14.27 7.05
N GLU A 102 19.62 14.07 8.27
CA GLU A 102 19.37 12.86 9.06
C GLU A 102 17.88 12.66 9.40
N LYS A 103 17.13 13.74 9.55
CA LYS A 103 15.69 13.67 9.82
C LYS A 103 14.95 13.09 8.62
N THR A 104 15.27 13.57 7.42
CA THR A 104 14.71 13.05 6.15
C THR A 104 15.07 11.58 5.96
N LEU A 105 16.34 11.21 6.16
CA LEU A 105 16.79 9.83 6.07
C LEU A 105 16.00 8.91 7.03
N ARG A 106 15.83 9.33 8.29
CA ARG A 106 15.09 8.55 9.29
C ARG A 106 13.62 8.38 8.90
N ILE A 107 12.97 9.45 8.42
CA ILE A 107 11.58 9.40 7.98
C ILE A 107 11.44 8.51 6.75
N TYR A 108 12.31 8.66 5.77
CA TYR A 108 12.31 7.84 4.56
C TYR A 108 12.44 6.35 4.92
N ARG A 109 13.41 6.01 5.78
CA ARG A 109 13.63 4.64 6.27
C ARG A 109 12.38 4.08 6.93
N LYS A 110 11.71 4.83 7.82
CA LYS A 110 10.47 4.41 8.48
C LYS A 110 9.41 3.93 7.48
N PHE A 111 9.21 4.65 6.37
CA PHE A 111 8.20 4.29 5.38
C PHE A 111 8.65 3.17 4.44
N VAL A 112 9.93 3.03 4.16
CA VAL A 112 10.48 1.86 3.47
C VAL A 112 10.32 0.61 4.34
N GLU A 113 10.63 0.69 5.62
CA GLU A 113 10.45 -0.41 6.58
C GLU A 113 8.98 -0.81 6.69
N LEU A 114 8.07 0.16 6.79
CA LEU A 114 6.63 -0.11 6.76
C LEU A 114 6.20 -0.82 5.46
N ARG A 115 6.70 -0.38 4.30
CA ARG A 115 6.44 -1.03 3.01
C ARG A 115 6.89 -2.49 3.02
N TYR A 116 8.09 -2.78 3.55
CA TYR A 116 8.59 -4.15 3.65
C TYR A 116 7.74 -5.01 4.58
N GLN A 117 7.28 -4.47 5.69
CA GLN A 117 6.37 -5.17 6.59
C GLN A 117 5.01 -5.45 5.92
N LEU A 118 4.49 -4.52 5.11
CA LEU A 118 3.21 -4.66 4.40
C LEU A 118 3.29 -5.49 3.10
N LEU A 119 4.45 -6.06 2.75
CA LEU A 119 4.56 -6.87 1.52
C LEU A 119 3.53 -8.00 1.42
N PRO A 120 3.23 -8.80 2.47
CA PRO A 120 2.22 -9.85 2.35
C PRO A 120 0.82 -9.27 2.09
N TYR A 121 0.45 -8.14 2.73
CA TYR A 121 -0.81 -7.46 2.48
C TYR A 121 -0.93 -6.98 1.03
N LEU A 122 0.10 -6.33 0.53
CA LEU A 122 0.13 -5.86 -0.85
C LEU A 122 0.10 -7.00 -1.87
N TYR A 123 0.76 -8.12 -1.53
CA TYR A 123 0.76 -9.31 -2.37
C TYR A 123 -0.62 -9.96 -2.46
N ASP A 124 -1.34 -10.04 -1.33
CA ASP A 124 -2.74 -10.49 -1.30
C ASP A 124 -3.63 -9.60 -2.18
N LEU A 125 -3.43 -8.27 -2.13
CA LEU A 125 -4.20 -7.34 -2.96
C LEU A 125 -3.88 -7.46 -4.45
N PHE A 126 -2.64 -7.80 -4.81
CA PHE A 126 -2.30 -8.15 -6.19
C PHE A 126 -2.94 -9.46 -6.64
N HIS A 127 -3.02 -10.45 -5.76
CA HIS A 127 -3.74 -11.69 -6.02
C HIS A 127 -5.24 -11.43 -6.19
N GLU A 128 -5.86 -10.65 -5.31
CA GLU A 128 -7.24 -10.20 -5.46
C GLU A 128 -7.45 -9.48 -6.81
N CYS A 129 -6.53 -8.60 -7.18
CA CYS A 129 -6.58 -7.87 -8.45
C CYS A 129 -6.53 -8.81 -9.66
N GLU A 130 -5.71 -9.86 -9.64
CA GLU A 130 -5.67 -10.88 -10.70
C GLU A 130 -7.02 -11.58 -10.85
N LEU A 131 -7.71 -11.88 -9.75
CA LEU A 131 -8.97 -12.62 -9.76
C LEU A 131 -10.18 -11.75 -10.08
N THR A 132 -10.21 -10.51 -9.58
CA THR A 132 -11.42 -9.66 -9.57
C THR A 132 -11.30 -8.41 -10.42
N GLY A 133 -10.08 -7.96 -10.71
CA GLY A 133 -9.81 -6.66 -11.33
C GLY A 133 -9.81 -5.49 -10.34
N LEU A 134 -10.10 -5.70 -9.06
CA LEU A 134 -10.06 -4.62 -8.06
C LEU A 134 -8.63 -4.10 -7.86
N PRO A 135 -8.37 -2.79 -7.97
CA PRO A 135 -7.04 -2.26 -7.84
C PRO A 135 -6.51 -2.32 -6.40
N VAL A 136 -5.19 -2.31 -6.24
CA VAL A 136 -4.53 -2.26 -4.92
C VAL A 136 -4.80 -0.92 -4.22
N MET A 137 -4.60 0.19 -4.93
CA MET A 137 -4.89 1.55 -4.45
C MET A 137 -6.24 2.00 -5.00
N ARG A 138 -7.17 2.35 -4.11
CA ARG A 138 -8.60 2.54 -4.43
C ARG A 138 -9.10 3.91 -4.00
N PRO A 139 -9.88 4.64 -4.82
CA PRO A 139 -10.62 5.78 -4.32
C PRO A 139 -11.73 5.31 -3.37
N LEU A 140 -12.09 6.11 -2.36
CA LEU A 140 -13.10 5.73 -1.37
C LEU A 140 -14.46 5.43 -2.03
N VAL A 141 -14.81 6.15 -3.08
CA VAL A 141 -16.07 5.96 -3.83
C VAL A 141 -16.25 4.54 -4.36
N LEU A 142 -15.19 3.78 -4.59
CA LEU A 142 -15.29 2.38 -5.04
C LEU A 142 -16.03 1.48 -4.04
N HIS A 143 -15.87 1.74 -2.75
CA HIS A 143 -16.51 0.97 -1.67
C HIS A 143 -17.68 1.70 -1.00
N TYR A 144 -17.78 3.02 -1.21
CA TYR A 144 -18.77 3.89 -0.57
C TYR A 144 -19.50 4.76 -1.61
N GLU A 145 -19.98 4.14 -2.70
CA GLU A 145 -20.62 4.81 -3.84
C GLU A 145 -21.87 5.62 -3.47
N ASN A 146 -22.56 5.20 -2.40
CA ASN A 146 -23.78 5.85 -1.90
C ASN A 146 -23.49 6.99 -0.90
N ASP A 147 -22.20 7.28 -0.63
CA ASP A 147 -21.79 8.36 0.24
C ASP A 147 -21.24 9.53 -0.61
N PRO A 148 -22.00 10.64 -0.77
CA PRO A 148 -21.59 11.77 -1.62
C PRO A 148 -20.26 12.41 -1.23
N GLU A 149 -19.85 12.33 0.05
CA GLU A 149 -18.58 12.87 0.53
C GLU A 149 -17.38 12.17 -0.14
N THR A 150 -17.54 10.92 -0.57
CA THR A 150 -16.47 10.14 -1.19
C THR A 150 -16.26 10.42 -2.68
N TRP A 151 -17.22 11.04 -3.36
CA TRP A 151 -17.23 11.13 -4.84
C TRP A 151 -16.08 11.96 -5.41
N ASN A 152 -15.66 13.02 -4.72
CA ASN A 152 -14.59 13.92 -5.14
C ASN A 152 -13.46 14.02 -4.11
N LEU A 153 -13.31 13.00 -3.26
CA LEU A 153 -12.31 12.98 -2.21
C LEU A 153 -10.96 12.52 -2.76
N ASN A 154 -10.08 13.48 -3.08
CA ASN A 154 -8.81 13.23 -3.75
C ASN A 154 -7.58 13.26 -2.83
N GLY A 155 -7.77 13.54 -1.55
CA GLY A 155 -6.69 13.70 -0.58
C GLY A 155 -6.40 12.48 0.28
N GLU A 156 -7.11 11.38 0.07
CA GLU A 156 -6.98 10.12 0.79
C GLU A 156 -7.47 8.96 -0.09
N PHE A 157 -7.09 7.75 0.26
CA PHE A 157 -7.38 6.55 -0.53
C PHE A 157 -7.39 5.30 0.34
N LEU A 158 -7.95 4.23 -0.17
CA LEU A 158 -7.86 2.90 0.40
C LEU A 158 -6.73 2.10 -0.24
N VAL A 159 -6.06 1.28 0.56
CA VAL A 159 -5.19 0.18 0.14
C VAL A 159 -5.94 -1.11 0.44
N GLY A 160 -6.44 -1.76 -0.60
CA GLY A 160 -7.47 -2.79 -0.44
C GLY A 160 -8.79 -2.23 0.10
N GLU A 161 -9.51 -3.03 0.87
CA GLU A 161 -10.77 -2.61 1.52
C GLU A 161 -10.54 -2.10 2.95
N ASN A 162 -9.49 -2.58 3.61
CA ASN A 162 -9.35 -2.45 5.06
C ASN A 162 -8.54 -1.26 5.53
N LEU A 163 -7.59 -0.76 4.72
CA LEU A 163 -6.63 0.27 5.14
C LEU A 163 -6.87 1.60 4.42
N LEU A 164 -7.32 2.62 5.15
CA LEU A 164 -7.42 3.99 4.68
C LEU A 164 -6.13 4.75 4.98
N VAL A 165 -5.58 5.44 3.98
CA VAL A 165 -4.36 6.25 4.06
C VAL A 165 -4.69 7.69 3.71
N ALA A 166 -4.36 8.62 4.61
CA ALA A 166 -4.67 10.04 4.48
C ALA A 166 -3.39 10.92 4.54
N PRO A 167 -2.58 10.94 3.47
CA PRO A 167 -1.32 11.66 3.47
C PRO A 167 -1.51 13.18 3.52
N VAL A 168 -0.53 13.88 4.07
CA VAL A 168 -0.42 15.33 3.92
C VAL A 168 0.14 15.66 2.55
N LEU A 169 -0.56 16.49 1.79
CA LEU A 169 -0.25 16.81 0.38
C LEU A 169 0.06 18.30 0.17
N GLU A 170 0.16 19.08 1.25
CA GLU A 170 0.42 20.52 1.24
C GLU A 170 1.68 20.84 2.05
N GLN A 171 2.42 21.85 1.59
CA GLN A 171 3.64 22.30 2.25
C GLN A 171 3.36 22.93 3.62
N GLY A 172 4.17 22.58 4.61
CA GLY A 172 4.12 23.16 5.95
C GLY A 172 3.00 22.62 6.83
N GLU A 173 2.10 21.81 6.30
CA GLU A 173 0.99 21.26 7.08
C GLU A 173 1.44 20.17 8.04
N THR A 174 0.97 20.26 9.28
CA THR A 174 1.23 19.31 10.38
C THR A 174 -0.03 18.65 10.91
N LYS A 175 -1.15 18.92 10.25
CA LYS A 175 -2.45 18.31 10.51
C LYS A 175 -3.09 17.87 9.20
N LYS A 176 -3.98 16.91 9.30
CA LYS A 176 -4.76 16.41 8.16
C LYS A 176 -6.24 16.37 8.53
N ILE A 177 -7.08 16.89 7.65
CA ILE A 177 -8.53 16.62 7.70
C ILE A 177 -8.76 15.31 6.96
N VAL A 178 -9.36 14.35 7.64
CA VAL A 178 -9.65 13.01 7.13
C VAL A 178 -11.15 12.78 7.19
N TYR A 179 -11.74 12.29 6.12
CA TYR A 179 -13.10 11.77 6.11
C TYR A 179 -13.07 10.27 6.35
N LEU A 180 -13.77 9.79 7.38
CA LEU A 180 -13.97 8.37 7.61
C LEU A 180 -15.38 7.99 7.17
N PRO A 181 -15.55 7.10 6.17
CA PRO A 181 -16.86 6.61 5.74
C PRO A 181 -17.60 5.84 6.84
N GLU A 182 -18.84 5.47 6.58
CA GLU A 182 -19.69 4.74 7.54
C GLU A 182 -19.00 3.50 8.14
N GLY A 183 -19.22 3.24 9.42
CA GLY A 183 -18.62 2.17 10.23
C GLY A 183 -17.71 2.69 11.34
N THR A 184 -17.05 1.80 12.02
CA THR A 184 -16.01 2.14 13.01
C THR A 184 -14.64 1.97 12.36
N TRP A 185 -13.77 2.95 12.58
CA TRP A 185 -12.40 2.95 12.10
C TRP A 185 -11.44 2.99 13.27
N TYR A 186 -10.30 2.37 13.12
CA TYR A 186 -9.28 2.33 14.16
C TYR A 186 -7.97 2.93 13.61
N ASP A 187 -7.36 3.82 14.39
CA ASP A 187 -6.01 4.27 14.07
C ASP A 187 -5.06 3.07 13.96
N TYR A 188 -4.29 3.02 12.88
CA TYR A 188 -3.44 1.86 12.54
C TYR A 188 -2.44 1.50 13.63
N GLU A 189 -1.84 2.50 14.30
CA GLU A 189 -0.81 2.26 15.32
C GLU A 189 -1.40 2.05 16.71
N THR A 190 -2.31 2.93 17.12
CA THR A 190 -2.80 3.00 18.51
C THR A 190 -4.06 2.19 18.75
N LYS A 191 -4.73 1.75 17.67
CA LYS A 191 -6.06 1.13 17.70
C LYS A 191 -7.15 2.00 18.39
N LYS A 192 -6.93 3.31 18.46
CA LYS A 192 -7.95 4.24 18.94
C LYS A 192 -9.14 4.24 17.99
N PRO A 193 -10.39 4.04 18.49
CA PRO A 193 -11.57 4.03 17.66
C PRO A 193 -12.00 5.43 17.23
N TYR A 194 -12.54 5.52 16.00
CA TYR A 194 -13.17 6.68 15.41
C TYR A 194 -14.49 6.26 14.79
N GLN A 195 -15.54 7.03 15.05
CA GLN A 195 -16.84 6.80 14.42
C GLN A 195 -16.82 7.36 13.01
N GLY A 196 -17.25 6.56 12.04
CA GLY A 196 -17.31 7.00 10.64
C GLY A 196 -18.45 7.98 10.34
N LYS A 197 -18.58 8.32 9.05
CA LYS A 197 -19.52 9.28 8.46
C LYS A 197 -19.29 10.71 8.96
N GLN A 198 -18.01 11.07 9.17
CA GLN A 198 -17.62 12.42 9.60
C GLN A 198 -16.15 12.71 9.33
N TYR A 199 -15.81 13.99 9.43
CA TYR A 199 -14.45 14.49 9.29
C TYR A 199 -13.76 14.59 10.63
N TYR A 200 -12.47 14.31 10.64
CA TYR A 200 -11.57 14.49 11.78
C TYR A 200 -10.35 15.32 11.40
N MET A 201 -9.98 16.24 12.27
CA MET A 201 -8.67 16.86 12.18
C MET A 201 -7.70 16.07 13.06
N VAL A 202 -6.72 15.42 12.43
CA VAL A 202 -5.71 14.61 13.10
C VAL A 202 -4.32 15.22 12.98
N ASP A 203 -3.49 15.02 13.99
CA ASP A 203 -2.09 15.45 13.94
C ASP A 203 -1.30 14.60 12.95
N ALA A 204 -0.53 15.26 12.10
CA ALA A 204 0.27 14.65 11.06
C ALA A 204 1.65 15.35 10.95
N PRO A 205 2.48 15.31 12.01
CA PRO A 205 3.85 15.82 11.92
C PRO A 205 4.58 15.15 10.75
N LEU A 206 5.73 15.70 10.35
CA LEU A 206 6.41 15.30 9.10
C LEU A 206 6.73 13.81 9.00
N ASP A 207 6.90 13.12 10.12
CA ASP A 207 7.19 11.69 10.22
C ASP A 207 5.93 10.81 10.35
N THR A 208 4.74 11.39 10.17
CA THR A 208 3.45 10.71 10.34
C THR A 208 2.58 10.85 9.10
N CYS A 209 2.09 9.72 8.62
CA CYS A 209 1.01 9.62 7.65
C CYS A 209 -0.19 8.97 8.37
N PRO A 210 -1.30 9.68 8.58
CA PRO A 210 -2.48 9.10 9.22
C PRO A 210 -3.01 7.90 8.43
N MET A 211 -3.27 6.82 9.16
CA MET A 211 -3.79 5.55 8.63
C MET A 211 -4.88 5.04 9.55
N PHE A 212 -5.93 4.49 8.96
CA PHE A 212 -7.05 3.93 9.70
C PHE A 212 -7.43 2.57 9.13
N VAL A 213 -7.79 1.64 10.00
CA VAL A 213 -8.26 0.32 9.59
C VAL A 213 -9.72 0.19 9.97
N LYS A 214 -10.52 -0.32 9.02
CA LYS A 214 -11.94 -0.61 9.20
C LYS A 214 -12.16 -1.64 10.30
N GLU A 215 -13.26 -1.54 11.02
CA GLU A 215 -13.67 -2.57 12.01
C GLU A 215 -13.67 -3.98 11.39
N GLY A 216 -13.18 -4.96 12.16
CA GLY A 216 -12.97 -6.31 11.68
C GLY A 216 -11.82 -6.48 10.68
N GLY A 217 -11.14 -5.39 10.32
CA GLY A 217 -10.02 -5.41 9.39
C GLY A 217 -8.82 -6.21 9.92
N MET A 218 -8.16 -6.91 9.02
CA MET A 218 -6.94 -7.68 9.31
C MET A 218 -5.86 -7.30 8.30
N ILE A 219 -4.64 -7.06 8.80
CA ILE A 219 -3.49 -6.64 7.98
C ILE A 219 -2.33 -7.60 8.23
N PRO A 220 -2.02 -8.51 7.30
CA PRO A 220 -0.85 -9.36 7.41
C PRO A 220 0.43 -8.54 7.24
N THR A 221 1.43 -8.87 8.03
CA THR A 221 2.74 -8.24 7.98
C THR A 221 3.86 -9.26 8.13
N TYR A 222 5.03 -8.94 7.57
CA TYR A 222 6.25 -9.70 7.79
C TYR A 222 7.18 -9.02 8.79
N GLU A 223 8.10 -9.78 9.34
CA GLU A 223 9.25 -9.21 10.03
C GLU A 223 10.11 -8.40 9.07
N LEU A 224 10.67 -7.32 9.60
CA LEU A 224 11.53 -6.44 8.82
C LEU A 224 12.74 -7.21 8.26
N ALA A 225 13.01 -6.99 6.98
CA ALA A 225 14.17 -7.47 6.25
C ALA A 225 14.85 -6.32 5.51
N GLN A 226 16.17 -6.41 5.28
CA GLN A 226 16.92 -5.39 4.54
C GLN A 226 16.66 -5.46 3.04
N TYR A 227 16.34 -6.66 2.52
CA TYR A 227 15.94 -6.91 1.14
C TYR A 227 15.08 -8.17 1.07
N VAL A 228 14.28 -8.29 0.01
CA VAL A 228 13.45 -9.48 -0.24
C VAL A 228 14.34 -10.71 -0.43
N GLY A 229 14.08 -11.77 0.36
CA GLY A 229 14.88 -12.99 0.33
C GLY A 229 16.11 -12.99 1.25
N GLU A 230 16.30 -11.95 2.11
CA GLU A 230 17.35 -11.95 3.13
C GLU A 230 17.21 -13.15 4.09
N LYS A 231 15.98 -13.48 4.43
CA LYS A 231 15.62 -14.60 5.30
C LYS A 231 14.32 -15.24 4.83
N PRO A 232 14.08 -16.52 5.18
CA PRO A 232 12.79 -17.14 4.91
C PRO A 232 11.66 -16.39 5.62
N TYR A 233 10.51 -16.27 4.97
CA TYR A 233 9.28 -15.75 5.59
C TYR A 233 8.60 -16.89 6.38
N ASP A 234 9.18 -17.23 7.53
CA ASP A 234 8.72 -18.32 8.38
C ASP A 234 7.58 -17.93 9.33
N THR A 235 7.43 -16.63 9.58
CA THR A 235 6.44 -16.08 10.51
C THR A 235 5.57 -15.07 9.80
N LEU A 236 4.25 -15.29 9.84
CA LEU A 236 3.24 -14.31 9.47
C LEU A 236 2.72 -13.63 10.73
N LYS A 237 2.71 -12.31 10.75
CA LYS A 237 2.05 -11.53 11.78
C LYS A 237 0.75 -10.97 11.22
N MET A 238 -0.33 -11.14 11.97
CA MET A 238 -1.65 -10.63 11.60
C MET A 238 -2.08 -9.56 12.60
N ARG A 239 -2.10 -8.31 12.15
CA ARG A 239 -2.68 -7.21 12.93
C ARG A 239 -4.19 -7.28 12.82
N ILE A 240 -4.88 -7.44 13.96
CA ILE A 240 -6.33 -7.57 14.05
C ILE A 240 -6.92 -6.31 14.68
N TYR A 241 -8.01 -5.83 14.09
CA TYR A 241 -8.78 -4.70 14.62
C TYR A 241 -10.16 -5.17 15.09
N PRO A 242 -10.71 -4.59 16.18
CA PRO A 242 -11.99 -5.02 16.72
C PRO A 242 -13.12 -5.04 15.70
N GLY A 243 -14.05 -5.99 15.84
CA GLY A 243 -15.15 -6.23 14.91
C GLY A 243 -15.12 -7.63 14.33
N ASP A 244 -16.22 -8.04 13.72
CA ASP A 244 -16.30 -9.31 12.98
C ASP A 244 -15.67 -9.13 11.61
N GLY A 245 -14.81 -10.08 11.20
CA GLY A 245 -14.18 -10.01 9.90
C GLY A 245 -13.64 -11.34 9.40
N THR A 246 -13.42 -11.40 8.09
CA THR A 246 -12.73 -12.50 7.42
C THR A 246 -11.63 -11.95 6.52
N TYR A 247 -10.55 -12.69 6.37
CA TYR A 247 -9.44 -12.30 5.51
C TYR A 247 -8.83 -13.52 4.83
N LEU A 248 -8.69 -13.45 3.50
CA LEU A 248 -8.00 -14.47 2.71
C LEU A 248 -6.55 -14.04 2.49
N HIS A 249 -5.61 -14.81 3.00
CA HIS A 249 -4.18 -14.64 2.77
C HIS A 249 -3.66 -15.67 1.78
N TYR A 250 -2.94 -15.21 0.77
CA TYR A 250 -2.33 -16.02 -0.27
C TYR A 250 -0.81 -16.09 -0.09
N GLN A 251 -0.24 -17.29 -0.26
CA GLN A 251 1.20 -17.51 -0.14
C GLN A 251 1.71 -18.44 -1.24
N ASP A 252 2.72 -18.00 -1.98
CA ASP A 252 3.54 -18.83 -2.88
C ASP A 252 5.02 -18.44 -2.74
N ASN A 253 5.88 -18.84 -3.69
CA ASN A 253 7.30 -18.49 -3.63
C ASN A 253 7.63 -17.06 -4.10
N GLY A 254 6.67 -16.33 -4.70
CA GLY A 254 6.86 -14.96 -5.18
C GLY A 254 7.74 -14.82 -6.45
N GLU A 255 8.34 -15.89 -6.97
CA GLU A 255 9.39 -15.80 -7.98
C GLU A 255 9.00 -16.39 -9.35
N ASP A 256 8.34 -17.52 -9.38
CA ASP A 256 8.05 -18.27 -10.59
C ASP A 256 6.55 -18.52 -10.81
N PHE A 257 6.21 -19.41 -11.73
CA PHE A 257 4.84 -19.74 -12.10
C PHE A 257 4.36 -21.07 -11.52
N ALA A 258 5.05 -21.66 -10.54
CA ALA A 258 4.69 -22.93 -9.93
C ALA A 258 3.30 -22.91 -9.25
N TYR A 259 2.82 -21.71 -8.87
CA TYR A 259 1.47 -21.53 -8.36
C TYR A 259 0.38 -22.01 -9.34
N ARG A 260 0.63 -21.93 -10.67
CA ARG A 260 -0.30 -22.44 -11.69
C ARG A 260 -0.50 -23.94 -11.63
N ASP A 261 0.49 -24.65 -11.10
CA ASP A 261 0.48 -26.10 -10.86
C ASP A 261 0.08 -26.44 -9.43
N GLY A 262 -0.45 -25.46 -8.68
CA GLY A 262 -0.97 -25.63 -7.33
C GLY A 262 0.05 -25.44 -6.20
N ALA A 263 1.26 -24.94 -6.48
CA ALA A 263 2.29 -24.68 -5.47
C ALA A 263 2.03 -23.34 -4.74
N TYR A 264 0.90 -23.25 -4.02
CA TYR A 264 0.52 -22.10 -3.19
C TYR A 264 -0.34 -22.55 -2.00
N ASN A 265 -0.44 -21.69 -1.02
CA ASN A 265 -1.33 -21.83 0.13
C ASN A 265 -2.38 -20.71 0.15
N GLU A 266 -3.56 -21.03 0.66
CA GLU A 266 -4.58 -20.05 1.04
C GLU A 266 -4.99 -20.28 2.50
N TYR A 267 -4.91 -19.21 3.28
CA TYR A 267 -5.32 -19.19 4.68
C TYR A 267 -6.54 -18.29 4.84
N MET A 268 -7.65 -18.84 5.30
CA MET A 268 -8.83 -18.08 5.67
C MET A 268 -8.77 -17.77 7.17
N PHE A 269 -8.64 -16.48 7.49
CA PHE A 269 -8.73 -15.97 8.83
C PHE A 269 -10.17 -15.54 9.13
N THR A 270 -10.66 -15.84 10.31
CA THR A 270 -11.97 -15.38 10.80
C THR A 270 -11.81 -14.84 12.20
N HIS A 271 -12.17 -13.57 12.39
CA HIS A 271 -12.11 -12.85 13.66
C HIS A 271 -13.51 -12.49 14.14
N LYS A 272 -13.71 -12.49 15.46
CA LYS A 272 -14.98 -12.18 16.11
C LYS A 272 -14.81 -11.14 17.22
N GLY A 273 -15.58 -10.05 17.07
CA GLY A 273 -15.70 -9.02 18.10
C GLY A 273 -14.35 -8.43 18.55
N ASN A 274 -14.02 -8.65 19.82
CA ASN A 274 -12.77 -8.17 20.44
C ASN A 274 -11.83 -9.33 20.82
N GLU A 275 -11.94 -10.47 20.17
CA GLU A 275 -11.01 -11.58 20.40
C GLU A 275 -9.57 -11.14 20.05
N LYS A 276 -8.60 -11.72 20.76
CA LYS A 276 -7.18 -11.38 20.54
C LYS A 276 -6.54 -12.17 19.40
N GLU A 277 -7.21 -13.20 18.93
CA GLU A 277 -6.75 -14.11 17.91
C GLU A 277 -7.87 -14.37 16.91
N ALA A 278 -7.51 -14.64 15.66
CA ALA A 278 -8.44 -15.14 14.66
C ALA A 278 -8.33 -16.66 14.55
N SER A 279 -9.42 -17.33 14.20
CA SER A 279 -9.34 -18.71 13.76
C SER A 279 -8.73 -18.77 12.35
N VAL A 280 -7.94 -19.81 12.08
CA VAL A 280 -7.24 -20.02 10.80
C VAL A 280 -7.65 -21.33 10.20
N GLN A 281 -8.16 -21.30 8.98
CA GLN A 281 -8.45 -22.49 8.17
C GLN A 281 -7.63 -22.43 6.88
N MET A 282 -7.01 -23.54 6.51
CA MET A 282 -6.37 -23.66 5.20
C MET A 282 -7.39 -24.10 4.15
N ASN A 283 -7.65 -23.23 3.17
CA ASN A 283 -8.49 -23.55 2.02
C ASN A 283 -7.68 -24.32 0.96
N LYS A 284 -6.38 -24.02 0.87
CA LYS A 284 -5.44 -24.68 -0.04
C LYS A 284 -4.10 -24.87 0.66
N GLU A 285 -3.53 -26.05 0.45
CA GLU A 285 -2.20 -26.43 0.92
C GLU A 285 -1.40 -26.99 -0.27
N GLY A 286 -0.40 -26.26 -0.75
CA GLY A 286 0.44 -26.66 -1.88
C GLY A 286 1.85 -26.08 -1.81
N TYR A 287 2.16 -25.32 -0.76
CA TYR A 287 3.45 -24.68 -0.54
C TYR A 287 3.90 -24.84 0.92
N THR A 288 5.15 -24.48 1.22
CA THR A 288 5.69 -24.52 2.59
C THR A 288 4.89 -23.60 3.51
N LYS A 289 4.33 -24.14 4.59
CA LYS A 289 3.56 -23.37 5.57
C LYS A 289 4.43 -22.45 6.40
N TYR A 290 3.83 -21.39 6.92
CA TYR A 290 4.44 -20.63 8.01
C TYR A 290 4.70 -21.53 9.23
N LYS A 291 5.85 -21.33 9.86
CA LYS A 291 6.15 -21.99 11.15
C LYS A 291 5.34 -21.39 12.28
N ASN A 292 5.11 -20.07 12.20
CA ASN A 292 4.37 -19.32 13.20
C ASN A 292 3.37 -18.37 12.53
N ILE A 293 2.19 -18.25 13.12
CA ILE A 293 1.22 -17.18 12.85
C ILE A 293 0.99 -16.48 14.18
N LEU A 294 1.30 -15.19 14.24
CA LEU A 294 1.20 -14.37 15.44
C LEU A 294 0.12 -13.31 15.24
N PHE A 295 -0.66 -13.05 16.28
CA PHE A 295 -1.72 -12.05 16.28
C PHE A 295 -1.29 -10.83 17.09
N GLU A 296 -1.46 -9.62 16.53
CA GLU A 296 -1.10 -8.33 17.12
C GLU A 296 -2.31 -7.38 17.22
#